data_ed148c900730dc35f2d8446f2d4a0304
#
_entry.id   ed148c900730dc35f2d8446f2d4a0304
#
_cell.length_a   1.000
_cell.length_b   1.000
_cell.length_c   1.000
_cell.angle_alpha   90.00
_cell.angle_beta   90.00
_cell.angle_gamma   90.00
#
_symmetry.space_group_name_H-M   'P 1'
#
loop_
_entity.id
_entity.type
_entity.pdbx_description
1 polymer ?
#
loop_
_entity_poly.entity_id
_entity_poly.type
_entity_poly.pdbx_seq_one_letter_code
_entity_poly.pdbx_strand_id
1 'polypeptide(L)'
;MQEIHPNLFVGDQNDYENTVKFQPGWCVVHACREPYHRKTLGYTGRGAPKDHPEYLVARRGHRLILNLLDMEDPAYIPEQIITVALKFIDDSLKLGSKVLVHCNQGGSRSPVLGMLYLLGYTDVLAGEDFETVEQQFKEKYPPYSPANGMREVARKKFYENREIRK
;
A
#
# COMPACT_ATOMS: atom_id res chain seq x y z
N MET A 1 -10.76 -0.90 9.66
CA MET A 1 -9.50 -1.58 9.29
C MET A 1 -9.51 -3.03 9.73
N GLN A 2 -8.76 -3.87 9.04
CA GLN A 2 -8.63 -5.28 9.38
C GLN A 2 -7.16 -5.68 9.47
N GLU A 3 -6.82 -6.48 10.46
CA GLU A 3 -5.49 -7.08 10.58
C GLU A 3 -5.38 -8.24 9.59
N ILE A 4 -4.47 -8.12 8.62
CA ILE A 4 -4.26 -9.16 7.59
C ILE A 4 -3.06 -10.05 7.88
N HIS A 5 -2.19 -9.64 8.81
CA HIS A 5 -1.00 -10.35 9.27
C HIS A 5 -0.64 -9.75 10.63
N PRO A 6 0.06 -10.45 11.53
CA PRO A 6 0.37 -9.89 12.85
C PRO A 6 0.92 -8.46 12.79
N ASN A 7 0.21 -7.53 13.41
CA ASN A 7 0.51 -6.10 13.47
C ASN A 7 0.39 -5.33 12.14
N LEU A 8 -0.06 -5.98 11.06
CA LEU A 8 -0.28 -5.31 9.78
C LEU A 8 -1.77 -5.17 9.49
N PHE A 9 -2.22 -3.94 9.38
CA PHE A 9 -3.63 -3.56 9.18
C PHE A 9 -3.80 -2.86 7.84
N VAL A 10 -4.91 -3.13 7.18
CA VAL A 10 -5.34 -2.45 5.96
C VAL A 10 -6.68 -1.76 6.24
N GLY A 11 -6.85 -0.56 5.72
CA GLY A 11 -8.07 0.19 5.93
C GLY A 11 -8.22 1.40 5.03
N ASP A 12 -9.07 2.33 5.48
CA ASP A 12 -9.43 3.54 4.76
C ASP A 12 -8.96 4.80 5.49
N GLN A 13 -9.29 5.95 4.91
CA GLN A 13 -8.92 7.25 5.48
C GLN A 13 -9.52 7.48 6.86
N ASN A 14 -10.74 7.01 7.09
CA ASN A 14 -11.40 7.19 8.39
C ASN A 14 -10.71 6.39 9.49
N ASP A 15 -10.17 5.22 9.18
CA ASP A 15 -9.41 4.44 10.15
C ASP A 15 -8.18 5.22 10.66
N TYR A 16 -7.50 5.92 9.76
CA TYR A 16 -6.39 6.78 10.15
C TYR A 16 -6.88 8.01 10.93
N GLU A 17 -7.80 8.79 10.34
CA GLU A 17 -8.21 10.08 10.90
C GLU A 17 -8.91 9.96 12.25
N ASN A 18 -9.69 8.91 12.46
CA ASN A 18 -10.51 8.76 13.66
C ASN A 18 -9.87 7.88 14.73
N THR A 19 -8.85 7.10 14.41
CA THR A 19 -8.28 6.12 15.33
C THR A 19 -6.76 6.20 15.41
N VAL A 20 -6.06 5.76 14.36
CA VAL A 20 -4.61 5.53 14.40
C VAL A 20 -3.82 6.82 14.64
N LYS A 21 -4.26 7.92 14.05
CA LYS A 21 -3.64 9.25 14.17
C LYS A 21 -3.41 9.67 15.63
N PHE A 22 -4.26 9.21 16.54
CA PHE A 22 -4.23 9.61 17.94
C PHE A 22 -3.56 8.58 18.86
N GLN A 23 -3.04 7.48 18.32
CA GLN A 23 -2.46 6.40 19.11
C GLN A 23 -0.94 6.31 18.89
N PRO A 24 -0.16 6.06 19.96
CA PRO A 24 1.27 5.80 19.80
C PRO A 24 1.54 4.38 19.29
N GLY A 25 2.76 4.16 18.80
CA GLY A 25 3.22 2.81 18.42
C GLY A 25 2.82 2.37 17.02
N TRP A 26 2.25 3.26 16.21
CA TRP A 26 1.87 2.98 14.85
C TRP A 26 2.85 3.59 13.85
N CYS A 27 3.16 2.83 12.79
CA CYS A 27 3.68 3.35 11.55
C CYS A 27 2.55 3.36 10.52
N VAL A 28 2.54 4.34 9.62
CA VAL A 28 1.43 4.53 8.67
C VAL A 28 1.95 4.69 7.26
N VAL A 29 1.34 3.97 6.32
CA VAL A 29 1.51 4.21 4.89
C VAL A 29 0.25 4.89 4.38
N HIS A 30 0.38 6.16 4.00
CA HIS A 30 -0.68 6.89 3.31
C HIS A 30 -0.56 6.57 1.82
N ALA A 31 -1.32 5.59 1.36
CA ALA A 31 -1.28 5.12 -0.03
C ALA A 31 -2.21 5.95 -0.92
N CYS A 32 -2.18 7.27 -0.77
CA CYS A 32 -3.04 8.18 -1.51
C CYS A 32 -2.45 9.57 -1.59
N ARG A 33 -2.41 10.12 -2.81
CA ARG A 33 -1.92 11.48 -3.04
C ARG A 33 -2.77 12.52 -2.30
N GLU A 34 -4.09 12.38 -2.39
CA GLU A 34 -5.03 13.32 -1.79
C GLU A 34 -5.54 12.80 -0.46
N PRO A 35 -5.57 13.61 0.60
CA PRO A 35 -4.93 14.92 0.72
C PRO A 35 -3.48 14.85 1.22
N TYR A 36 -2.93 13.68 1.47
CA TYR A 36 -1.73 13.48 2.29
C TYR A 36 -0.45 13.94 1.62
N HIS A 37 -0.16 13.47 0.40
CA HIS A 37 1.04 13.88 -0.32
C HIS A 37 0.97 15.37 -0.66
N ARG A 38 -0.19 15.84 -1.10
CA ARG A 38 -0.43 17.26 -1.39
C ARG A 38 -0.12 18.15 -0.18
N LYS A 39 -0.69 17.82 0.97
CA LYS A 39 -0.46 18.61 2.19
C LYS A 39 0.97 18.55 2.67
N THR A 40 1.61 17.41 2.54
CA THR A 40 2.99 17.21 3.01
C THR A 40 3.96 18.08 2.22
N LEU A 41 3.82 18.16 0.89
CA LEU A 41 4.67 18.99 0.04
C LEU A 41 4.14 20.42 -0.12
N GLY A 42 2.84 20.65 0.10
CA GLY A 42 2.22 21.98 0.05
C GLY A 42 1.88 22.49 -1.34
N TYR A 43 1.80 21.64 -2.35
CA TYR A 43 1.47 22.10 -3.71
C TYR A 43 -0.04 22.33 -3.86
N THR A 44 -0.39 23.32 -4.71
CA THR A 44 -1.77 23.75 -4.95
C THR A 44 -2.27 23.45 -6.37
N GLY A 45 -1.39 23.12 -7.29
CA GLY A 45 -1.72 22.78 -8.68
C GLY A 45 -2.21 21.33 -8.85
N ARG A 46 -2.18 20.84 -10.08
CA ARG A 46 -2.64 19.48 -10.38
C ARG A 46 -1.80 18.40 -9.73
N GLY A 47 -0.50 18.65 -9.53
CA GLY A 47 0.41 17.70 -8.93
C GLY A 47 1.64 18.38 -8.37
N ALA A 48 2.50 17.60 -7.73
CA ALA A 48 3.78 18.10 -7.22
C ALA A 48 4.73 18.45 -8.38
N PRO A 49 5.70 19.36 -8.14
CA PRO A 49 6.78 19.56 -9.11
C PRO A 49 7.53 18.24 -9.33
N LYS A 50 7.71 17.87 -10.60
CA LYS A 50 8.32 16.58 -10.96
C LYS A 50 9.78 16.47 -10.54
N ASP A 51 10.46 17.60 -10.35
CA ASP A 51 11.86 17.66 -9.89
C ASP A 51 12.00 17.70 -8.37
N HIS A 52 10.87 17.68 -7.63
CA HIS A 52 10.92 17.67 -6.17
C HIS A 52 11.52 16.35 -5.67
N PRO A 53 12.46 16.37 -4.71
CA PRO A 53 13.07 15.15 -4.18
C PRO A 53 12.08 14.12 -3.64
N GLU A 54 10.94 14.58 -3.12
CA GLU A 54 9.89 13.73 -2.58
C GLU A 54 8.68 13.61 -3.53
N TYR A 55 8.92 13.78 -4.83
CA TYR A 55 7.84 13.69 -5.82
C TYR A 55 7.05 12.38 -5.73
N LEU A 56 7.76 11.26 -5.59
CA LEU A 56 7.12 9.94 -5.53
C LEU A 56 6.74 9.53 -4.11
N VAL A 57 7.63 9.78 -3.15
CA VAL A 57 7.49 9.30 -1.77
C VAL A 57 8.04 10.36 -0.82
N ALA A 58 7.25 10.72 0.18
CA ALA A 58 7.67 11.57 1.27
C ALA A 58 7.65 10.78 2.58
N ARG A 59 8.47 11.19 3.54
CA ARG A 59 8.50 10.59 4.87
C ARG A 59 8.46 11.67 5.95
N ARG A 60 7.62 11.46 6.97
CA ARG A 60 7.52 12.34 8.13
C ARG A 60 7.39 11.48 9.39
N GLY A 61 8.52 11.27 10.09
CA GLY A 61 8.56 10.42 11.28
C GLY A 61 8.14 8.98 10.96
N HIS A 62 7.06 8.54 11.57
CA HIS A 62 6.51 7.19 11.40
C HIS A 62 5.52 7.06 10.23
N ARG A 63 5.45 8.06 9.37
CA ARG A 63 4.51 8.12 8.26
C ARG A 63 5.26 8.12 6.93
N LEU A 64 4.89 7.20 6.05
CA LEU A 64 5.31 7.16 4.65
C LEU A 64 4.14 7.66 3.80
N ILE A 65 4.39 8.61 2.92
CA ILE A 65 3.34 9.28 2.16
C ILE A 65 3.62 9.09 0.67
N LEU A 66 2.73 8.39 -0.01
CA LEU A 66 2.93 8.00 -1.41
C LEU A 66 2.16 8.93 -2.35
N ASN A 67 2.82 9.35 -3.42
CA ASN A 67 2.16 10.03 -4.53
C ASN A 67 1.46 8.99 -5.40
N LEU A 68 0.43 8.36 -4.86
CA LEU A 68 -0.26 7.24 -5.50
C LEU A 68 -1.70 7.62 -5.81
N LEU A 69 -2.06 7.46 -7.07
CA LEU A 69 -3.43 7.61 -7.57
C LEU A 69 -3.98 6.23 -7.95
N ASP A 70 -5.30 6.11 -7.88
CA ASP A 70 -5.99 4.86 -8.26
C ASP A 70 -6.26 4.85 -9.76
N MET A 71 -5.23 4.54 -10.54
CA MET A 71 -5.23 4.62 -11.99
C MET A 71 -5.77 3.34 -12.63
N GLU A 72 -6.47 3.49 -13.76
CA GLU A 72 -6.91 2.35 -14.57
C GLU A 72 -5.74 1.73 -15.35
N ASP A 73 -4.78 2.53 -15.78
CA ASP A 73 -3.62 2.06 -16.53
C ASP A 73 -2.44 1.83 -15.58
N PRO A 74 -1.92 0.59 -15.48
CA PRO A 74 -0.80 0.29 -14.60
C PRO A 74 0.49 1.04 -14.97
N ALA A 75 0.63 1.52 -16.20
CA ALA A 75 1.79 2.29 -16.63
C ALA A 75 1.95 3.60 -15.86
N TYR A 76 0.88 4.13 -15.26
CA TYR A 76 0.92 5.35 -14.46
C TYR A 76 1.19 5.09 -12.98
N ILE A 77 1.46 3.85 -12.59
CA ILE A 77 1.79 3.47 -11.21
C ILE A 77 3.28 3.13 -11.14
N PRO A 78 4.12 4.04 -10.62
CA PRO A 78 5.58 3.79 -10.57
C PRO A 78 5.92 2.60 -9.67
N GLU A 79 6.75 1.70 -10.19
CA GLU A 79 7.20 0.53 -9.43
C GLU A 79 7.96 0.93 -8.16
N GLN A 80 8.73 2.03 -8.21
CA GLN A 80 9.49 2.53 -7.07
C GLN A 80 8.59 2.82 -5.85
N ILE A 81 7.39 3.36 -6.06
CA ILE A 81 6.44 3.63 -4.97
C ILE A 81 6.08 2.33 -4.25
N ILE A 82 5.80 1.28 -5.02
CA ILE A 82 5.43 -0.03 -4.47
C ILE A 82 6.61 -0.62 -3.68
N THR A 83 7.79 -0.65 -4.28
CA THR A 83 8.99 -1.23 -3.65
C THR A 83 9.31 -0.54 -2.32
N VAL A 84 9.27 0.79 -2.29
CA VAL A 84 9.56 1.57 -1.08
C VAL A 84 8.50 1.31 0.00
N ALA A 85 7.22 1.23 -0.39
CA ALA A 85 6.14 0.96 0.55
C ALA A 85 6.28 -0.42 1.21
N LEU A 86 6.57 -1.46 0.42
CA LEU A 86 6.72 -2.82 0.95
C LEU A 86 7.91 -2.91 1.92
N LYS A 87 9.03 -2.27 1.58
CA LYS A 87 10.19 -2.23 2.48
C LYS A 87 9.88 -1.49 3.78
N PHE A 88 9.18 -0.37 3.72
CA PHE A 88 8.78 0.38 4.91
C PHE A 88 7.90 -0.47 5.83
N ILE A 89 6.94 -1.19 5.25
CA ILE A 89 6.07 -2.09 6.02
C ILE A 89 6.92 -3.15 6.74
N ASP A 90 7.81 -3.82 6.01
CA ASP A 90 8.65 -4.88 6.57
C ASP A 90 9.56 -4.36 7.69
N ASP A 91 10.26 -3.26 7.45
CA ASP A 91 11.13 -2.65 8.44
C ASP A 91 10.36 -2.25 9.71
N SER A 92 9.16 -1.68 9.54
CA SER A 92 8.32 -1.26 10.68
C SER A 92 7.84 -2.44 11.51
N LEU A 93 7.41 -3.51 10.85
CA LEU A 93 6.97 -4.73 11.54
C LEU A 93 8.13 -5.40 12.29
N LYS A 94 9.32 -5.43 11.72
CA LYS A 94 10.52 -5.98 12.36
C LYS A 94 10.93 -5.21 13.61
N LEU A 95 10.63 -3.92 13.66
CA LEU A 95 10.86 -3.09 14.86
C LEU A 95 9.76 -3.21 15.91
N GLY A 96 8.76 -4.05 15.67
CA GLY A 96 7.66 -4.29 16.62
C GLY A 96 6.52 -3.27 16.55
N SER A 97 6.49 -2.40 15.54
CA SER A 97 5.42 -1.43 15.38
C SER A 97 4.17 -2.09 14.80
N LYS A 98 2.99 -1.51 15.12
CA LYS A 98 1.80 -1.77 14.34
C LYS A 98 1.87 -0.91 13.08
N VAL A 99 1.38 -1.45 11.96
CA VAL A 99 1.39 -0.73 10.68
C VAL A 99 -0.02 -0.65 10.14
N LEU A 100 -0.46 0.56 9.79
CA LEU A 100 -1.67 0.78 9.00
C LEU A 100 -1.28 1.19 7.59
N VAL A 101 -1.77 0.44 6.61
CA VAL A 101 -1.74 0.83 5.20
C VAL A 101 -3.16 1.25 4.84
N HIS A 102 -3.35 2.53 4.49
CA HIS A 102 -4.67 3.02 4.12
C HIS A 102 -4.63 3.81 2.81
N CYS A 103 -5.77 3.91 2.16
CA CYS A 103 -6.01 4.85 1.08
C CYS A 103 -7.30 5.62 1.38
N ASN A 104 -7.98 6.18 0.38
CA ASN A 104 -9.19 6.97 0.67
C ASN A 104 -10.37 6.07 1.06
N GLN A 105 -10.65 5.01 0.30
CA GLN A 105 -11.80 4.14 0.51
C GLN A 105 -11.48 2.72 1.00
N GLY A 106 -10.21 2.35 1.00
CA GLY A 106 -9.79 1.05 1.50
C GLY A 106 -10.06 -0.14 0.58
N GLY A 107 -10.42 0.12 -0.69
CA GLY A 107 -10.80 -0.95 -1.62
C GLY A 107 -9.74 -1.35 -2.63
N SER A 108 -8.84 -0.45 -2.98
CA SER A 108 -7.92 -0.67 -4.10
C SER A 108 -6.45 -0.52 -3.70
N ARG A 109 -5.96 0.71 -3.53
CA ARG A 109 -4.52 0.97 -3.31
C ARG A 109 -3.97 0.32 -2.05
N SER A 110 -4.63 0.54 -0.92
CA SER A 110 -4.15 -0.02 0.35
C SER A 110 -4.21 -1.54 0.41
N PRO A 111 -5.32 -2.20 0.02
CA PRO A 111 -5.33 -3.65 0.08
C PRO A 111 -4.39 -4.30 -0.94
N VAL A 112 -4.17 -3.70 -2.11
CA VAL A 112 -3.18 -4.24 -3.05
C VAL A 112 -1.77 -4.21 -2.45
N LEU A 113 -1.39 -3.12 -1.78
CA LEU A 113 -0.10 -3.08 -1.07
C LEU A 113 -0.03 -4.15 0.03
N GLY A 114 -1.10 -4.34 0.78
CA GLY A 114 -1.18 -5.41 1.79
C GLY A 114 -1.01 -6.79 1.18
N MET A 115 -1.71 -7.07 0.09
CA MET A 115 -1.59 -8.34 -0.63
C MET A 115 -0.17 -8.56 -1.16
N LEU A 116 0.44 -7.54 -1.75
CA LEU A 116 1.81 -7.62 -2.24
C LEU A 116 2.81 -7.88 -1.11
N TYR A 117 2.59 -7.29 0.07
CA TYR A 117 3.40 -7.61 1.22
C TYR A 117 3.28 -9.09 1.60
N LEU A 118 2.06 -9.61 1.68
CA LEU A 118 1.85 -11.03 2.01
C LEU A 118 2.49 -11.95 0.98
N LEU A 119 2.41 -11.61 -0.30
CA LEU A 119 3.00 -12.42 -1.38
C LEU A 119 4.52 -12.40 -1.38
N GLY A 120 5.13 -11.26 -1.09
CA GLY A 120 6.59 -11.10 -1.19
C GLY A 120 7.35 -11.41 0.08
N TYR A 121 6.72 -11.27 1.24
CA TYR A 121 7.41 -11.32 2.54
C TYR A 121 6.88 -12.40 3.49
N THR A 122 5.82 -13.11 3.11
CA THR A 122 5.22 -14.17 3.94
C THR A 122 4.82 -15.36 3.10
N ASP A 123 4.39 -16.44 3.76
CA ASP A 123 3.85 -17.63 3.11
C ASP A 123 2.33 -17.77 3.32
N VAL A 124 1.66 -16.67 3.68
CA VAL A 124 0.24 -16.68 4.04
C VAL A 124 -0.67 -16.95 2.83
N LEU A 125 -0.28 -16.43 1.66
CA LEU A 125 -1.02 -16.64 0.41
C LEU A 125 -0.28 -17.67 -0.44
N ALA A 126 -0.98 -18.73 -0.85
CA ALA A 126 -0.38 -19.82 -1.62
C ALA A 126 -1.31 -20.26 -2.76
N GLY A 127 -0.77 -20.34 -3.97
CA GLY A 127 -1.52 -20.77 -5.14
C GLY A 127 -0.68 -20.78 -6.39
N GLU A 128 -1.15 -21.48 -7.41
CA GLU A 128 -0.46 -21.63 -8.69
C GLU A 128 -0.67 -20.43 -9.61
N ASP A 129 -1.79 -19.73 -9.47
CA ASP A 129 -2.13 -18.58 -10.30
C ASP A 129 -2.54 -17.38 -9.44
N PHE A 130 -2.55 -16.21 -10.07
CA PHE A 130 -2.88 -14.96 -9.40
C PHE A 130 -4.32 -14.95 -8.88
N GLU A 131 -5.26 -15.46 -9.66
CA GLU A 131 -6.68 -15.47 -9.30
C GLU A 131 -6.93 -16.26 -8.01
N THR A 132 -6.20 -17.34 -7.79
CA THR A 132 -6.30 -18.14 -6.56
C THR A 132 -5.82 -17.35 -5.34
N VAL A 133 -4.65 -16.71 -5.42
CA VAL A 133 -4.15 -15.91 -4.29
C VAL A 133 -4.97 -14.64 -4.08
N GLU A 134 -5.48 -14.05 -5.15
CA GLU A 134 -6.39 -12.91 -5.07
C GLU A 134 -7.68 -13.27 -4.30
N GLN A 135 -8.24 -14.43 -4.58
CA GLN A 135 -9.44 -14.90 -3.88
C GLN A 135 -9.15 -15.16 -2.40
N GLN A 136 -8.02 -15.76 -2.08
CA GLN A 136 -7.59 -15.95 -0.68
C GLN A 136 -7.46 -14.61 0.05
N PHE A 137 -6.88 -13.61 -0.62
CA PHE A 137 -6.75 -12.29 -0.03
C PHE A 137 -8.12 -11.63 0.18
N LYS A 138 -9.03 -11.75 -0.77
CA LYS A 138 -10.38 -11.21 -0.65
C LYS A 138 -11.14 -11.82 0.54
N GLU A 139 -10.90 -13.08 0.84
CA GLU A 139 -11.50 -13.72 2.01
C GLU A 139 -10.94 -13.12 3.32
N LYS A 140 -9.64 -12.78 3.35
CA LYS A 140 -9.03 -12.10 4.49
C LYS A 140 -9.49 -10.65 4.63
N TYR A 141 -9.69 -9.98 3.51
CA TYR A 141 -10.04 -8.56 3.46
C TYR A 141 -11.20 -8.36 2.47
N PRO A 142 -12.45 -8.57 2.92
CA PRO A 142 -13.63 -8.49 2.04
C PRO A 142 -13.83 -7.16 1.30
N PRO A 143 -13.38 -5.97 1.82
CA PRO A 143 -13.50 -4.73 1.06
C PRO A 143 -12.66 -4.66 -0.22
N TYR A 144 -11.77 -5.62 -0.47
CA TYR A 144 -10.92 -5.65 -1.65
C TYR A 144 -11.73 -5.57 -2.94
N SER A 145 -11.51 -4.50 -3.69
CA SER A 145 -12.19 -4.21 -4.95
C SER A 145 -11.29 -3.29 -5.79
N PRO A 146 -10.19 -3.82 -6.36
CA PRO A 146 -9.16 -3.00 -6.96
C PRO A 146 -9.59 -2.41 -8.29
N ALA A 147 -9.15 -1.17 -8.57
CA ALA A 147 -9.13 -0.62 -9.90
C ALA A 147 -8.16 -1.44 -10.77
N ASN A 148 -8.38 -1.43 -12.08
CA ASN A 148 -7.59 -2.27 -12.99
C ASN A 148 -6.09 -2.04 -12.88
N GLY A 149 -5.64 -0.78 -12.77
CA GLY A 149 -4.21 -0.47 -12.69
C GLY A 149 -3.54 -1.13 -11.50
N MET A 150 -4.12 -0.99 -10.30
CA MET A 150 -3.57 -1.63 -9.10
C MET A 150 -3.63 -3.16 -9.19
N ARG A 151 -4.71 -3.71 -9.73
CA ARG A 151 -4.84 -5.15 -9.90
C ARG A 151 -3.78 -5.71 -10.85
N GLU A 152 -3.51 -5.03 -11.95
CA GLU A 152 -2.50 -5.47 -12.92
C GLU A 152 -1.07 -5.35 -12.36
N VAL A 153 -0.80 -4.33 -11.54
CA VAL A 153 0.47 -4.24 -10.79
C VAL A 153 0.65 -5.48 -9.91
N ALA A 154 -0.38 -5.87 -9.20
CA ALA A 154 -0.32 -7.05 -8.33
C ALA A 154 -0.12 -8.35 -9.13
N ARG A 155 -0.84 -8.51 -10.23
CA ARG A 155 -0.71 -9.68 -11.12
C ARG A 155 0.72 -9.80 -11.65
N LYS A 156 1.27 -8.71 -12.16
CA LYS A 156 2.63 -8.68 -12.68
C LYS A 156 3.65 -9.05 -11.61
N LYS A 157 3.54 -8.48 -10.43
CA LYS A 157 4.44 -8.77 -9.31
C LYS A 157 4.36 -10.23 -8.87
N PHE A 158 3.17 -10.81 -8.86
CA PHE A 158 2.99 -12.22 -8.52
C PHE A 158 3.79 -13.12 -9.45
N TYR A 159 3.69 -12.92 -10.76
CA TYR A 159 4.39 -13.75 -11.73
C TYR A 159 5.89 -13.45 -11.77
N GLU A 160 6.33 -12.22 -11.61
CA GLU A 160 7.74 -11.86 -11.49
C GLU A 160 8.40 -12.55 -10.29
N ASN A 161 7.76 -12.53 -9.13
CA ASN A 161 8.28 -13.15 -7.92
C ASN A 161 8.41 -14.67 -8.07
N ARG A 162 7.54 -15.31 -8.83
CA ARG A 162 7.61 -16.75 -9.09
C ARG A 162 8.78 -17.11 -10.00
N GLU A 163 9.09 -16.29 -10.99
CA GLU A 163 10.25 -16.50 -11.85
C GLU A 163 11.56 -16.42 -11.07
N ILE A 164 11.66 -15.48 -10.14
CA ILE A 164 12.86 -15.33 -9.30
C ILE A 164 13.04 -16.52 -8.35
N ARG A 165 11.95 -17.12 -7.88
CA ARG A 165 11.98 -18.26 -6.94
C ARG A 165 12.24 -19.61 -7.63
N LYS A 166 12.21 -19.65 -8.96
CA LYS A 166 12.62 -20.81 -9.74
C LYS A 166 14.14 -20.82 -9.88
#